data_f9033b004fcaf6c93fde37cece2d68b3
#
_entry.id   f9033b004fcaf6c93fde37cece2d68b3
#
_cell.length_a   1.000
_cell.length_b   1.000
_cell.length_c   1.000
_cell.angle_alpha   90.00
_cell.angle_beta   90.00
_cell.angle_gamma   90.00
#
_symmetry.space_group_name_H-M   'P 1'
#
loop_
_entity.id
_entity.type
_entity.pdbx_description
1 polymer ?
#
loop_
_entity_poly.entity_id
_entity_poly.type
_entity_poly.pdbx_seq_one_letter_code
_entity_poly.pdbx_strand_id
1 'polypeptide(L)'
;MNQSARPISKLPPAAFFVVAITVFLIAARCTMLFGADKPTVGEAASSAEPLRSGLQAGEKVRPFYVRAITGPLKNKSVCYVCRNGDRPVVMIVIRKITPELKTLIKGIDGEIDQHRAAGLRAFGVFLAGDGNELLPQVQTLAFDGKINLPLTIAAAPFDGSAGGTIHPEAAVTVMLYRDQIVTSNFAYRPFELHDREIDRILKGIRALANE
;
A
#
# COMPACT_ATOMS: atom_id res chain seq x y z
N MET A 1 -53.99 0.20 48.33
CA MET A 1 -54.00 -0.43 49.69
C MET A 1 -52.57 -0.77 49.98
N ASN A 2 -51.93 0.13 50.68
CA ASN A 2 -51.42 0.07 52.05
C ASN A 2 -50.16 -0.80 52.14
N GLN A 3 -49.01 -0.20 52.14
CA GLN A 3 -48.23 0.34 53.27
C GLN A 3 -47.40 -0.70 53.99
N SER A 4 -46.15 -0.59 54.11
CA SER A 4 -45.58 -0.13 55.37
C SER A 4 -44.06 0.02 55.28
N ALA A 5 -43.57 1.22 55.47
CA ALA A 5 -42.18 1.53 55.68
C ALA A 5 -41.77 1.19 57.10
N ARG A 6 -40.54 0.67 57.32
CA ARG A 6 -39.92 0.55 58.64
C ARG A 6 -38.68 1.49 58.72
N PRO A 7 -38.43 2.14 59.83
CA PRO A 7 -37.39 3.14 59.96
C PRO A 7 -36.04 2.52 60.23
N ILE A 8 -35.00 3.21 59.69
CA ILE A 8 -33.59 2.95 59.89
C ILE A 8 -33.14 3.43 61.26
N SER A 9 -32.65 2.56 62.12
CA SER A 9 -32.06 2.89 63.40
C SER A 9 -30.68 3.56 63.23
N LYS A 10 -30.52 4.73 63.86
CA LYS A 10 -29.28 5.52 63.92
C LYS A 10 -28.23 4.82 64.78
N LEU A 11 -27.06 4.52 64.25
CA LEU A 11 -25.85 4.15 65.03
C LEU A 11 -25.11 5.45 65.46
N PRO A 12 -24.46 5.42 66.66
CA PRO A 12 -23.78 6.58 67.19
C PRO A 12 -22.38 6.81 66.55
N PRO A 13 -21.89 8.07 66.47
CA PRO A 13 -20.72 8.43 65.66
C PRO A 13 -19.35 8.21 66.34
N ALA A 14 -19.27 7.34 67.38
CA ALA A 14 -18.02 7.22 68.17
C ALA A 14 -17.11 6.04 67.81
N ALA A 15 -17.51 5.16 66.84
CA ALA A 15 -16.73 3.97 66.49
C ALA A 15 -15.87 4.11 65.21
N PHE A 16 -15.92 5.25 64.55
CA PHE A 16 -15.22 5.42 63.26
C PHE A 16 -13.80 5.98 63.34
N PHE A 17 -13.34 6.42 64.51
CA PHE A 17 -12.04 7.11 64.63
C PHE A 17 -10.85 6.15 64.92
N VAL A 18 -11.05 4.93 65.35
CA VAL A 18 -9.95 4.02 65.72
C VAL A 18 -9.51 3.11 64.55
N VAL A 19 -10.39 2.86 63.55
CA VAL A 19 -10.05 2.03 62.43
C VAL A 19 -9.30 2.76 61.30
N ALA A 20 -9.41 4.11 61.28
CA ALA A 20 -8.76 4.90 60.24
C ALA A 20 -7.24 5.06 60.41
N ILE A 21 -6.72 4.97 61.65
CA ILE A 21 -5.28 5.20 61.95
C ILE A 21 -4.44 3.95 61.69
N THR A 22 -5.00 2.76 61.82
CA THR A 22 -4.26 1.48 61.59
C THR A 22 -4.14 1.13 60.13
N VAL A 23 -5.05 1.58 59.28
CA VAL A 23 -4.97 1.36 57.79
C VAL A 23 -3.96 2.28 57.15
N PHE A 24 -3.71 3.48 57.69
CA PHE A 24 -2.77 4.43 57.11
C PHE A 24 -1.30 4.12 57.31
N LEU A 25 -0.95 3.29 58.32
CA LEU A 25 0.43 2.90 58.63
C LEU A 25 0.89 1.65 57.89
N ILE A 26 -0.02 0.88 57.27
CA ILE A 26 0.32 -0.31 56.44
C ILE A 26 0.46 0.08 54.95
N ALA A 27 -0.16 1.17 54.52
CA ALA A 27 -0.06 1.64 53.12
C ALA A 27 1.27 2.32 52.76
N ALA A 28 2.11 2.70 53.73
CA ALA A 28 3.35 3.46 53.50
C ALA A 28 4.60 2.59 53.25
N ARG A 29 4.49 1.25 53.21
CA ARG A 29 5.64 0.34 52.99
C ARG A 29 5.53 -0.54 51.74
N CYS A 30 4.53 -0.38 50.88
CA CYS A 30 4.35 -1.20 49.69
C CYS A 30 4.45 -0.41 48.36
N THR A 31 5.04 0.80 48.35
CA THR A 31 5.16 1.64 47.14
C THR A 31 6.57 1.67 46.57
N MET A 32 7.33 0.61 46.74
CA MET A 32 8.64 0.51 46.10
C MET A 32 8.85 -0.88 45.48
N LEU A 33 8.05 -1.33 44.53
CA LEU A 33 8.40 -2.48 43.66
C LEU A 33 7.32 -2.80 42.59
N PHE A 34 6.64 -1.80 42.06
CA PHE A 34 5.98 -1.95 40.78
C PHE A 34 6.42 -0.76 39.90
N GLY A 35 7.58 -0.91 39.32
CA GLY A 35 7.90 -0.23 38.08
C GLY A 35 6.87 -0.70 37.07
N ALA A 36 5.86 0.12 36.80
CA ALA A 36 5.00 -0.03 35.66
C ALA A 36 5.87 0.21 34.41
N ASP A 37 6.54 -0.82 33.94
CA ASP A 37 6.92 -0.91 32.55
C ASP A 37 5.61 -0.82 31.75
N LYS A 38 5.31 0.41 31.35
CA LYS A 38 4.39 0.66 30.26
C LYS A 38 4.92 -0.20 29.11
N PRO A 39 4.17 -1.17 28.56
CA PRO A 39 4.58 -1.75 27.31
C PRO A 39 4.58 -0.60 26.32
N THR A 40 5.75 -0.07 26.01
CA THR A 40 5.99 0.65 24.77
C THR A 40 5.57 -0.35 23.71
N VAL A 41 4.41 -0.15 23.12
CA VAL A 41 4.07 -0.73 21.84
C VAL A 41 5.18 -0.24 20.94
N GLY A 42 6.24 -1.01 20.89
CA GLY A 42 7.30 -0.83 19.92
C GLY A 42 6.59 -0.90 18.58
N GLU A 43 6.48 0.24 17.95
CA GLU A 43 6.31 0.36 16.53
C GLU A 43 7.37 -0.56 15.94
N ALA A 44 6.95 -1.79 15.65
CA ALA A 44 7.72 -2.71 14.85
C ALA A 44 7.79 -2.09 13.46
N ALA A 45 8.66 -1.09 13.31
CA ALA A 45 9.18 -0.72 12.02
C ALA A 45 9.70 -2.03 11.45
N SER A 46 8.94 -2.61 10.53
CA SER A 46 9.34 -3.78 9.77
C SER A 46 10.70 -3.46 9.15
N SER A 47 11.77 -3.92 9.80
CA SER A 47 13.14 -3.89 9.29
C SER A 47 13.34 -4.99 8.24
N ALA A 48 12.28 -5.33 7.50
CA ALA A 48 12.38 -6.19 6.34
C ALA A 48 13.25 -5.46 5.33
N GLU A 49 14.35 -6.11 4.93
CA GLU A 49 15.22 -5.62 3.87
C GLU A 49 14.38 -5.18 2.66
N PRO A 50 14.69 -4.01 2.05
CA PRO A 50 13.93 -3.51 0.91
C PRO A 50 13.84 -4.57 -0.19
N LEU A 51 12.63 -4.86 -0.64
CA LEU A 51 12.38 -5.87 -1.64
C LEU A 51 12.94 -5.44 -3.00
N ARG A 52 13.92 -6.17 -3.52
CA ARG A 52 14.44 -5.95 -4.88
C ARG A 52 13.59 -6.71 -5.87
N SER A 53 12.89 -6.01 -6.75
CA SER A 53 12.00 -6.56 -7.76
C SER A 53 11.99 -5.67 -8.99
N GLY A 54 12.08 -6.25 -10.18
CA GLY A 54 12.17 -5.51 -11.44
C GLY A 54 13.53 -4.85 -11.67
N LEU A 55 13.60 -4.05 -12.73
CA LEU A 55 14.78 -3.27 -13.10
C LEU A 55 15.06 -2.18 -12.06
N GLN A 56 16.33 -1.97 -11.76
CA GLN A 56 16.78 -0.95 -10.83
C GLN A 56 17.14 0.35 -11.56
N ALA A 57 17.33 1.44 -10.81
CA ALA A 57 17.75 2.72 -11.38
C ALA A 57 19.04 2.57 -12.21
N GLY A 58 19.07 3.17 -13.39
CA GLY A 58 20.15 3.07 -14.37
C GLY A 58 20.00 1.90 -15.35
N GLU A 59 19.13 0.93 -15.11
CA GLU A 59 18.92 -0.20 -16.01
C GLU A 59 17.94 0.16 -17.14
N LYS A 60 18.12 -0.48 -18.30
CA LYS A 60 17.33 -0.21 -19.51
C LYS A 60 16.11 -1.13 -19.61
N VAL A 61 14.93 -0.53 -19.75
CA VAL A 61 13.68 -1.23 -20.08
C VAL A 61 13.73 -1.71 -21.53
N ARG A 62 13.56 -2.99 -21.78
CA ARG A 62 13.53 -3.58 -23.12
C ARG A 62 12.11 -3.64 -23.66
N PRO A 63 11.92 -3.55 -24.99
CA PRO A 63 10.64 -3.78 -25.64
C PRO A 63 10.05 -5.16 -25.32
N PHE A 64 8.76 -5.18 -25.00
CA PHE A 64 7.98 -6.41 -24.83
C PHE A 64 6.52 -6.19 -25.19
N TYR A 65 5.81 -7.28 -25.46
CA TYR A 65 4.41 -7.24 -25.84
C TYR A 65 3.50 -7.72 -24.74
N VAL A 66 2.38 -7.03 -24.57
CA VAL A 66 1.32 -7.33 -23.61
C VAL A 66 -0.03 -7.29 -24.31
N ARG A 67 -1.00 -8.03 -23.79
CA ARG A 67 -2.39 -7.93 -24.24
C ARG A 67 -3.10 -6.79 -23.52
N ALA A 68 -3.53 -5.78 -24.23
CA ALA A 68 -4.30 -4.66 -23.66
C ALA A 68 -5.72 -5.14 -23.30
N ILE A 69 -6.13 -4.89 -22.05
CA ILE A 69 -7.46 -5.23 -21.52
C ILE A 69 -8.35 -4.00 -21.49
N THR A 70 -7.78 -2.83 -21.19
CA THR A 70 -8.47 -1.56 -21.15
C THR A 70 -7.77 -0.52 -22.05
N GLY A 71 -8.38 0.65 -22.15
CA GLY A 71 -7.83 1.75 -22.94
C GLY A 71 -8.08 1.64 -24.45
N PRO A 72 -7.53 2.57 -25.24
CA PRO A 72 -7.81 2.69 -26.68
C PRO A 72 -7.37 1.49 -27.52
N LEU A 73 -6.45 0.66 -26.98
CA LEU A 73 -5.89 -0.49 -27.68
C LEU A 73 -6.42 -1.83 -27.13
N LYS A 74 -7.58 -1.80 -26.46
CA LYS A 74 -8.24 -2.98 -25.93
C LYS A 74 -8.24 -4.13 -26.94
N ASN A 75 -7.94 -5.34 -26.45
CA ASN A 75 -7.87 -6.59 -27.19
C ASN A 75 -6.71 -6.72 -28.21
N LYS A 76 -5.78 -5.74 -28.23
CA LYS A 76 -4.59 -5.81 -29.11
C LYS A 76 -3.36 -6.25 -28.34
N SER A 77 -2.42 -6.88 -29.03
CA SER A 77 -1.05 -7.07 -28.55
C SER A 77 -0.26 -5.78 -28.80
N VAL A 78 0.35 -5.24 -27.75
CA VAL A 78 0.95 -3.88 -27.79
C VAL A 78 2.29 -3.88 -27.06
N CYS A 79 3.28 -3.18 -27.65
CA CYS A 79 4.50 -2.80 -26.97
C CYS A 79 4.35 -1.36 -26.45
N TYR A 80 4.02 -1.18 -25.17
CA TYR A 80 3.90 0.17 -24.58
C TYR A 80 5.24 0.86 -24.42
N VAL A 81 6.34 0.12 -24.21
CA VAL A 81 7.69 0.68 -24.19
C VAL A 81 8.00 1.35 -25.53
N CYS A 82 7.74 0.63 -26.65
CA CYS A 82 7.95 1.15 -28.01
C CYS A 82 7.07 2.37 -28.30
N ARG A 83 5.81 2.36 -27.89
CA ARG A 83 4.85 3.44 -28.15
C ARG A 83 5.14 4.71 -27.36
N ASN A 84 5.67 4.55 -26.16
CA ASN A 84 5.97 5.69 -25.30
C ASN A 84 7.31 6.34 -25.67
N GLY A 85 8.24 5.60 -26.29
CA GLY A 85 9.53 6.13 -26.72
C GLY A 85 10.31 6.71 -25.54
N ASP A 86 10.76 7.94 -25.70
CA ASP A 86 11.63 8.66 -24.75
C ASP A 86 10.86 9.41 -23.65
N ARG A 87 9.52 9.27 -23.62
CA ARG A 87 8.67 9.97 -22.64
C ARG A 87 8.92 9.46 -21.22
N PRO A 88 8.57 10.28 -20.20
CA PRO A 88 8.46 9.82 -18.83
C PRO A 88 7.29 8.82 -18.70
N VAL A 89 7.57 7.66 -18.13
CA VAL A 89 6.59 6.56 -18.05
C VAL A 89 6.58 5.93 -16.67
N VAL A 90 5.38 5.58 -16.21
CA VAL A 90 5.14 4.75 -15.04
C VAL A 90 4.72 3.36 -15.51
N MET A 91 5.54 2.36 -15.27
CA MET A 91 5.22 0.96 -15.51
C MET A 91 4.89 0.28 -14.18
N ILE A 92 3.70 -0.29 -14.07
CA ILE A 92 3.22 -0.95 -12.86
C ILE A 92 3.12 -2.44 -13.16
N VAL A 93 3.96 -3.25 -12.52
CA VAL A 93 3.89 -4.72 -12.62
C VAL A 93 3.14 -5.26 -11.41
N ILE A 94 2.06 -6.01 -11.66
CA ILE A 94 1.08 -6.38 -10.64
C ILE A 94 0.96 -7.91 -10.60
N ARG A 95 1.19 -8.50 -9.44
CA ARG A 95 1.00 -9.92 -9.19
C ARG A 95 -0.26 -10.22 -8.38
N LYS A 96 -0.64 -9.31 -7.47
CA LYS A 96 -1.83 -9.47 -6.63
C LYS A 96 -2.68 -8.20 -6.64
N ILE A 97 -3.98 -8.38 -6.77
CA ILE A 97 -4.96 -7.29 -6.65
C ILE A 97 -5.32 -7.17 -5.17
N THR A 98 -5.00 -6.00 -4.59
CA THR A 98 -5.33 -5.64 -3.20
C THR A 98 -6.14 -4.34 -3.18
N PRO A 99 -6.85 -4.02 -2.10
CA PRO A 99 -7.55 -2.73 -1.99
C PRO A 99 -6.64 -1.52 -2.18
N GLU A 100 -5.42 -1.57 -1.63
CA GLU A 100 -4.42 -0.50 -1.70
C GLU A 100 -3.92 -0.32 -3.15
N LEU A 101 -3.84 -1.39 -3.92
CA LEU A 101 -3.50 -1.32 -5.35
C LEU A 101 -4.50 -0.45 -6.12
N LYS A 102 -5.80 -0.55 -5.82
CA LYS A 102 -6.83 0.29 -6.45
C LYS A 102 -6.58 1.77 -6.16
N THR A 103 -6.25 2.10 -4.91
CA THR A 103 -5.90 3.46 -4.47
C THR A 103 -4.65 3.96 -5.19
N LEU A 104 -3.59 3.15 -5.26
CA LEU A 104 -2.37 3.47 -5.98
C LEU A 104 -2.64 3.76 -7.46
N ILE A 105 -3.32 2.84 -8.17
CA ILE A 105 -3.58 2.99 -9.61
C ILE A 105 -4.41 4.24 -9.88
N LYS A 106 -5.41 4.53 -9.04
CA LYS A 106 -6.23 5.74 -9.15
C LYS A 106 -5.41 7.01 -8.92
N GLY A 107 -4.51 6.99 -7.94
CA GLY A 107 -3.57 8.09 -7.71
C GLY A 107 -2.67 8.33 -8.93
N ILE A 108 -2.11 7.27 -9.49
CA ILE A 108 -1.28 7.34 -10.71
C ILE A 108 -2.09 7.88 -11.90
N ASP A 109 -3.33 7.41 -12.09
CA ASP A 109 -4.22 7.89 -13.17
C ASP A 109 -4.46 9.40 -13.04
N GLY A 110 -4.63 9.92 -11.82
CA GLY A 110 -4.73 11.36 -11.55
C GLY A 110 -3.45 12.13 -11.88
N GLU A 111 -2.27 11.60 -11.53
CA GLU A 111 -0.99 12.24 -11.90
C GLU A 111 -0.79 12.27 -13.43
N ILE A 112 -1.20 11.20 -14.14
CA ILE A 112 -1.15 11.18 -15.61
C ILE A 112 -2.01 12.29 -16.22
N ASP A 113 -3.21 12.50 -15.70
CA ASP A 113 -4.11 13.54 -16.19
C ASP A 113 -3.53 14.94 -15.94
N GLN A 114 -2.94 15.19 -14.78
CA GLN A 114 -2.32 16.47 -14.43
C GLN A 114 -1.05 16.77 -15.25
N HIS A 115 -0.23 15.75 -15.53
CA HIS A 115 1.06 15.88 -16.22
C HIS A 115 1.02 15.41 -17.68
N ARG A 116 -0.16 15.32 -18.28
CA ARG A 116 -0.34 14.89 -19.68
C ARG A 116 0.40 15.78 -20.67
N ALA A 117 0.44 17.08 -20.42
CA ALA A 117 1.14 18.06 -21.24
C ALA A 117 2.67 17.89 -21.17
N ALA A 118 3.21 17.47 -20.03
CA ALA A 118 4.62 17.11 -19.86
C ALA A 118 4.99 15.77 -20.52
N GLY A 119 4.02 15.10 -21.14
CA GLY A 119 4.25 13.84 -21.84
C GLY A 119 4.17 12.60 -20.95
N LEU A 120 3.86 12.73 -19.65
CA LEU A 120 3.77 11.59 -18.71
C LEU A 120 2.78 10.55 -19.20
N ARG A 121 3.17 9.28 -19.17
CA ARG A 121 2.35 8.12 -19.55
C ARG A 121 2.44 7.04 -18.48
N ALA A 122 1.45 6.15 -18.45
CA ALA A 122 1.49 4.95 -17.60
C ALA A 122 0.83 3.76 -18.30
N PHE A 123 1.18 2.57 -17.82
CA PHE A 123 0.47 1.33 -18.10
C PHE A 123 0.70 0.31 -16.99
N GLY A 124 -0.31 -0.51 -16.73
CA GLY A 124 -0.23 -1.61 -15.79
C GLY A 124 -0.09 -2.95 -16.49
N VAL A 125 0.77 -3.82 -15.97
CA VAL A 125 1.01 -5.18 -16.48
C VAL A 125 0.67 -6.18 -15.39
N PHE A 126 -0.42 -6.91 -15.56
CA PHE A 126 -0.76 -8.01 -14.66
C PHE A 126 0.00 -9.26 -15.07
N LEU A 127 0.68 -9.87 -14.12
CA LEU A 127 1.37 -11.13 -14.30
C LEU A 127 0.33 -12.26 -14.18
N ALA A 128 0.04 -12.89 -15.30
CA ALA A 128 -0.93 -13.98 -15.32
C ALA A 128 -0.37 -15.27 -14.71
N GLY A 129 -1.15 -15.87 -13.78
CA GLY A 129 -1.10 -17.32 -13.58
C GLY A 129 -1.99 -17.99 -14.65
N ASP A 130 -3.31 -17.89 -14.50
CA ASP A 130 -4.29 -18.24 -15.54
C ASP A 130 -4.93 -16.94 -16.10
N GLY A 131 -4.60 -16.62 -17.35
CA GLY A 131 -5.05 -15.38 -17.99
C GLY A 131 -6.58 -15.27 -18.13
N ASN A 132 -7.29 -16.41 -18.09
CA ASN A 132 -8.76 -16.43 -18.20
C ASN A 132 -9.44 -15.96 -16.90
N GLU A 133 -8.88 -16.31 -15.74
CA GLU A 133 -9.43 -15.86 -14.44
C GLU A 133 -9.10 -14.38 -14.16
N LEU A 134 -7.97 -13.92 -14.63
CA LEU A 134 -7.49 -12.57 -14.36
C LEU A 134 -8.23 -11.50 -15.18
N LEU A 135 -8.67 -11.84 -16.39
CA LEU A 135 -9.35 -10.91 -17.30
C LEU A 135 -10.57 -10.21 -16.66
N PRO A 136 -11.55 -10.94 -16.09
CA PRO A 136 -12.69 -10.28 -15.45
C PRO A 136 -12.29 -9.43 -14.24
N GLN A 137 -11.30 -9.85 -13.46
CA GLN A 137 -10.81 -9.09 -12.30
C GLN A 137 -10.20 -7.74 -12.72
N VAL A 138 -9.39 -7.72 -13.80
CA VAL A 138 -8.79 -6.50 -14.34
C VAL A 138 -9.87 -5.57 -14.90
N GLN A 139 -10.90 -6.12 -15.58
CA GLN A 139 -12.02 -5.33 -16.09
C GLN A 139 -12.84 -4.70 -14.96
N THR A 140 -13.15 -5.47 -13.92
CA THR A 140 -13.87 -4.98 -12.73
C THR A 140 -13.07 -3.89 -12.01
N LEU A 141 -11.76 -4.10 -11.80
CA LEU A 141 -10.88 -3.11 -11.20
C LEU A 141 -10.90 -1.79 -11.98
N ALA A 142 -10.82 -1.86 -13.31
CA ALA A 142 -10.84 -0.67 -14.16
C ALA A 142 -12.18 0.06 -14.12
N PHE A 143 -13.27 -0.69 -14.20
CA PHE A 143 -14.63 -0.14 -14.20
C PHE A 143 -14.98 0.52 -12.86
N ASP A 144 -14.82 -0.22 -11.75
CA ASP A 144 -15.13 0.25 -10.40
C ASP A 144 -14.21 1.41 -9.96
N GLY A 145 -12.95 1.38 -10.41
CA GLY A 145 -11.96 2.43 -10.15
C GLY A 145 -12.11 3.65 -11.04
N LYS A 146 -12.88 3.58 -12.14
CA LYS A 146 -12.91 4.58 -13.22
C LYS A 146 -11.48 4.91 -13.69
N ILE A 147 -10.69 3.86 -13.95
CA ILE A 147 -9.29 3.94 -14.31
C ILE A 147 -9.16 4.09 -15.82
N ASN A 148 -8.47 5.14 -16.28
CA ASN A 148 -8.27 5.44 -17.70
C ASN A 148 -6.92 4.93 -18.22
N LEU A 149 -5.91 4.77 -17.34
CA LEU A 149 -4.62 4.25 -17.77
C LEU A 149 -4.77 2.81 -18.31
N PRO A 150 -4.01 2.43 -19.36
CA PRO A 150 -4.10 1.09 -19.94
C PRO A 150 -3.69 0.01 -18.94
N LEU A 151 -4.59 -0.93 -18.68
CA LEU A 151 -4.32 -2.15 -17.93
C LEU A 151 -4.15 -3.31 -18.90
N THR A 152 -3.13 -4.11 -18.71
CA THR A 152 -2.70 -5.16 -19.63
C THR A 152 -2.40 -6.45 -18.89
N ILE A 153 -2.39 -7.55 -19.61
CA ILE A 153 -1.95 -8.85 -19.09
C ILE A 153 -0.69 -9.26 -19.87
N ALA A 154 0.32 -9.75 -19.18
CA ALA A 154 1.50 -10.33 -19.82
C ALA A 154 1.10 -11.55 -20.66
N ALA A 155 1.54 -11.60 -21.93
CA ALA A 155 1.15 -12.67 -22.87
C ALA A 155 1.95 -13.96 -22.69
N ALA A 156 3.07 -13.89 -21.96
CA ALA A 156 3.97 -14.99 -21.66
C ALA A 156 4.54 -14.81 -20.25
N PRO A 157 5.23 -15.80 -19.68
CA PRO A 157 5.97 -15.59 -18.45
C PRO A 157 6.81 -14.32 -18.57
N PHE A 158 6.65 -13.40 -17.63
CA PHE A 158 7.42 -12.18 -17.57
C PHE A 158 8.81 -12.53 -17.03
N ASP A 159 9.69 -12.92 -17.96
CA ASP A 159 10.96 -13.62 -17.70
C ASP A 159 12.12 -12.70 -17.36
N GLY A 160 11.87 -11.51 -16.91
CA GLY A 160 12.92 -10.58 -16.54
C GLY A 160 13.65 -9.91 -17.70
N SER A 161 13.49 -10.37 -18.95
CA SER A 161 14.16 -9.79 -20.12
C SER A 161 13.66 -8.38 -20.45
N ALA A 162 12.42 -8.08 -20.09
CA ALA A 162 11.71 -6.86 -20.44
C ALA A 162 11.61 -5.84 -19.30
N GLY A 163 11.33 -6.30 -18.09
CA GLY A 163 11.11 -5.46 -16.91
C GLY A 163 11.95 -5.87 -15.70
N GLY A 164 13.00 -6.68 -15.90
CA GLY A 164 13.78 -7.27 -14.82
C GLY A 164 13.07 -8.43 -14.13
N THR A 165 13.79 -9.16 -13.29
CA THR A 165 13.23 -10.28 -12.53
C THR A 165 12.26 -9.76 -11.46
N ILE A 166 10.98 -10.06 -11.62
CA ILE A 166 9.97 -9.70 -10.63
C ILE A 166 10.01 -10.70 -9.49
N HIS A 167 10.33 -10.22 -8.29
CA HIS A 167 10.42 -11.06 -7.10
C HIS A 167 9.09 -11.79 -6.83
N PRO A 168 9.10 -13.09 -6.49
CA PRO A 168 7.87 -13.86 -6.29
C PRO A 168 6.99 -13.31 -5.16
N GLU A 169 7.57 -12.70 -4.13
CA GLU A 169 6.83 -12.08 -3.04
C GLU A 169 6.31 -10.67 -3.36
N ALA A 170 6.76 -10.04 -4.46
CA ALA A 170 6.26 -8.72 -4.82
C ALA A 170 4.80 -8.80 -5.26
N ALA A 171 3.91 -8.13 -4.54
CA ALA A 171 2.53 -7.93 -4.94
C ALA A 171 2.43 -6.89 -6.05
N VAL A 172 3.24 -5.83 -5.95
CA VAL A 172 3.35 -4.74 -6.92
C VAL A 172 4.79 -4.26 -7.03
N THR A 173 5.21 -3.95 -8.25
CA THR A 173 6.48 -3.28 -8.55
C THR A 173 6.18 -2.10 -9.47
N VAL A 174 6.57 -0.89 -9.08
CA VAL A 174 6.39 0.34 -9.85
C VAL A 174 7.76 0.83 -10.32
N MET A 175 7.95 0.90 -11.62
CA MET A 175 9.17 1.42 -12.24
C MET A 175 8.87 2.72 -12.95
N LEU A 176 9.60 3.75 -12.60
CA LEU A 176 9.59 5.05 -13.25
C LEU A 176 10.76 5.11 -14.21
N TYR A 177 10.52 5.45 -15.46
CA TYR A 177 11.59 5.54 -16.44
C TYR A 177 11.40 6.69 -17.43
N ARG A 178 12.50 7.19 -17.98
CA ARG A 178 12.58 8.14 -19.10
C ARG A 178 13.66 7.65 -20.06
N ASP A 179 13.49 7.88 -21.34
CA ASP A 179 14.43 7.40 -22.39
C ASP A 179 14.71 5.89 -22.28
N GLN A 180 13.69 5.13 -21.80
CA GLN A 180 13.79 3.70 -21.49
C GLN A 180 14.79 3.35 -20.38
N ILE A 181 15.31 4.33 -19.63
CA ILE A 181 16.19 4.12 -18.47
C ILE A 181 15.39 4.32 -17.18
N VAL A 182 15.44 3.33 -16.29
CA VAL A 182 14.76 3.41 -14.98
C VAL A 182 15.43 4.49 -14.13
N THR A 183 14.63 5.42 -13.62
CA THR A 183 15.07 6.47 -12.69
C THR A 183 14.75 6.10 -11.24
N SER A 184 13.65 5.38 -11.01
CA SER A 184 13.23 4.94 -9.68
C SER A 184 12.46 3.63 -9.75
N ASN A 185 12.60 2.82 -8.69
CA ASN A 185 11.89 1.56 -8.53
C ASN A 185 11.32 1.45 -7.11
N PHE A 186 10.09 0.96 -7.01
CA PHE A 186 9.38 0.73 -5.76
C PHE A 186 8.75 -0.67 -5.82
N ALA A 187 9.05 -1.52 -4.86
CA ALA A 187 8.51 -2.87 -4.79
C ALA A 187 7.97 -3.16 -3.39
N TYR A 188 6.78 -3.74 -3.33
CA TYR A 188 6.09 -4.01 -2.07
C TYR A 188 5.50 -5.42 -2.06
N ARG A 189 5.62 -6.08 -0.91
CA ARG A 189 4.89 -7.31 -0.59
C ARG A 189 3.41 -7.00 -0.35
N PRO A 190 2.53 -8.01 -0.32
CA PRO A 190 1.17 -7.83 0.19
C PRO A 190 1.21 -7.19 1.58
N PHE A 191 0.32 -6.23 1.85
CA PHE A 191 0.20 -5.50 3.11
C PHE A 191 1.32 -4.50 3.45
N GLU A 192 2.33 -4.31 2.58
CA GLU A 192 3.36 -3.28 2.76
C GLU A 192 3.00 -1.96 2.04
N LEU A 193 2.01 -1.97 1.16
CA LEU A 193 1.59 -0.80 0.39
C LEU A 193 0.55 0.01 1.20
N HIS A 194 1.03 0.89 2.09
CA HIS A 194 0.20 1.81 2.86
C HIS A 194 0.14 3.20 2.20
N ASP A 195 -0.65 4.10 2.76
CA ASP A 195 -0.82 5.47 2.21
C ASP A 195 0.52 6.21 2.08
N ARG A 196 1.41 6.05 3.05
CA ARG A 196 2.75 6.65 3.02
C ARG A 196 3.59 6.17 1.82
N GLU A 197 3.51 4.90 1.49
CA GLU A 197 4.20 4.30 0.35
C GLU A 197 3.58 4.76 -0.97
N ILE A 198 2.26 4.88 -1.01
CA ILE A 198 1.53 5.45 -2.16
C ILE A 198 1.97 6.89 -2.38
N ASP A 199 1.98 7.74 -1.34
CA ASP A 199 2.42 9.12 -1.43
C ASP A 199 3.88 9.24 -1.91
N ARG A 200 4.75 8.33 -1.46
CA ARG A 200 6.15 8.27 -1.90
C ARG A 200 6.26 7.97 -3.40
N ILE A 201 5.47 7.03 -3.91
CA ILE A 201 5.41 6.71 -5.34
C ILE A 201 4.91 7.93 -6.13
N LEU A 202 3.79 8.53 -5.71
CA LEU A 202 3.21 9.70 -6.40
C LEU A 202 4.17 10.90 -6.40
N LYS A 203 4.91 11.11 -5.31
CA LYS A 203 5.98 12.13 -5.26
C LYS A 203 7.08 11.84 -6.30
N GLY A 204 7.50 10.59 -6.43
CA GLY A 204 8.48 10.18 -7.45
C GLY A 204 7.96 10.43 -8.87
N ILE A 205 6.67 10.15 -9.12
CA ILE A 205 6.03 10.39 -10.44
C ILE A 205 6.02 11.88 -10.78
N ARG A 206 5.66 12.74 -9.82
CA ARG A 206 5.70 14.21 -10.00
C ARG A 206 7.11 14.72 -10.30
N ALA A 207 8.12 14.18 -9.61
CA ALA A 207 9.51 14.51 -9.88
C ALA A 207 9.88 14.14 -11.34
N LEU A 208 9.59 12.90 -11.76
CA LEU A 208 9.83 12.42 -13.12
C LEU A 208 9.13 13.28 -14.20
N ALA A 209 7.93 13.77 -13.90
CA ALA A 209 7.17 14.59 -14.86
C ALA A 209 7.74 16.02 -15.04
N ASN A 210 8.48 16.52 -14.05
CA ASN A 210 9.03 17.89 -14.04
C ASN A 210 10.51 17.95 -14.48
N GLU A 211 11.15 16.84 -14.74
CA GLU A 211 12.48 16.76 -15.37
C GLU A 211 12.41 17.02 -16.88
#